data_a1b76f4b6d80b86e58b94042e7dd2de4
#
_entry.id   a1b76f4b6d80b86e58b94042e7dd2de4
#
_cell.length_a   1.000
_cell.length_b   1.000
_cell.length_c   1.000
_cell.angle_alpha   90.00
_cell.angle_beta   90.00
_cell.angle_gamma   90.00
#
_symmetry.space_group_name_H-M   'P 1'
#
loop_
_entity.id
_entity.type
_entity.pdbx_description
1 polymer ?
#
loop_
_entity_poly.entity_id
_entity_poly.type
_entity_poly.pdbx_seq_one_letter_code
_entity_poly.pdbx_strand_id
1 'polypeptide(L)'
;MPPVDRRVLVVGTTADYIEWIRGCRPGQVLFLTDPAVRREADEPPPFPNEEIRCDLTDERLVLEVLVKHLDEWRMTLDGVVCYDCESMALAARLAGVYDLPYPSVQSVNNCRDKFRSKALWRAEQLETPDARRIGSAGAAIGFFRETGGPCVLKPLSGSGSEFIFRCDSERDCERYYRSIAQGLERRKDHRLYQPFAGDAPDILAEAYVGGEEYSCDFVLENDQVTLIRVARKILFDRDPFGTAKAYIVPGILPETIDADEFERTLYLSAMALGIRRAVCMLDFIVHDGRMVLLELAPRPGGDCLPALVRRCHTLDMLPLMLDFARQKPLALHRPAPHLPMVGLRLHAGQAGTLVSIDAHELRRDPRVQEVHLVRNPGHRIKRPPEDYDAWLLGHVIFLPDPDRDVATQCRELHDKLAITVV
;
A
#
# COMPACT_ATOMS: atom_id res chain seq x y z
N MET A 1 -36.19 16.84 16.41
CA MET A 1 -35.52 16.70 15.08
C MET A 1 -35.09 15.27 14.94
N PRO A 2 -35.26 14.60 13.80
CA PRO A 2 -34.65 13.29 13.60
C PRO A 2 -33.12 13.41 13.82
N PRO A 3 -32.46 12.35 14.34
CA PRO A 3 -31.03 12.37 14.54
C PRO A 3 -30.33 12.63 13.17
N VAL A 4 -29.34 13.51 13.18
CA VAL A 4 -28.53 13.79 11.99
C VAL A 4 -27.74 12.52 11.66
N ASP A 5 -27.82 12.07 10.43
CA ASP A 5 -27.07 10.90 9.94
C ASP A 5 -25.59 11.25 9.82
N ARG A 6 -24.75 10.67 10.69
CA ARG A 6 -23.30 10.92 10.72
C ARG A 6 -22.56 9.80 10.02
N ARG A 7 -21.72 10.16 9.05
CA ARG A 7 -20.96 9.21 8.23
C ARG A 7 -19.47 9.49 8.26
N VAL A 8 -18.68 8.42 8.18
CA VAL A 8 -17.26 8.54 7.83
C VAL A 8 -17.14 8.56 6.31
N LEU A 9 -16.44 9.53 5.75
CA LEU A 9 -16.15 9.60 4.34
C LEU A 9 -14.94 8.69 4.02
N VAL A 10 -15.14 7.69 3.18
CA VAL A 10 -14.07 6.86 2.61
C VAL A 10 -13.74 7.39 1.21
N VAL A 11 -12.53 7.94 1.06
CA VAL A 11 -12.08 8.58 -0.19
C VAL A 11 -11.20 7.63 -0.99
N GLY A 12 -11.70 7.17 -2.14
CA GLY A 12 -11.05 6.13 -2.94
C GLY A 12 -11.03 4.79 -2.18
N THR A 13 -11.25 3.72 -2.88
CA THR A 13 -11.05 2.36 -2.37
C THR A 13 -11.44 1.35 -3.45
N THR A 14 -11.21 0.07 -3.22
CA THR A 14 -11.61 -1.04 -4.11
C THR A 14 -13.00 -1.56 -3.77
N ALA A 15 -13.61 -2.29 -4.69
CA ALA A 15 -14.98 -2.78 -4.54
C ALA A 15 -15.11 -3.83 -3.42
N ASP A 16 -14.13 -4.69 -3.25
CA ASP A 16 -14.03 -5.68 -2.18
C ASP A 16 -13.95 -5.02 -0.79
N TYR A 17 -13.22 -3.90 -0.65
CA TYR A 17 -13.18 -3.13 0.59
C TYR A 17 -14.52 -2.44 0.88
N ILE A 18 -15.22 -1.96 -0.15
CA ILE A 18 -16.57 -1.40 0.01
C ILE A 18 -17.50 -2.48 0.59
N GLU A 19 -17.51 -3.67 0.01
CA GLU A 19 -18.34 -4.78 0.50
C GLU A 19 -17.97 -5.18 1.93
N TRP A 20 -16.68 -5.32 2.21
CA TRP A 20 -16.20 -5.63 3.56
C TRP A 20 -16.63 -4.60 4.59
N ILE A 21 -16.42 -3.31 4.31
CA ILE A 21 -16.81 -2.22 5.22
C ILE A 21 -18.33 -2.20 5.43
N ARG A 22 -19.13 -2.34 4.38
CA ARG A 22 -20.59 -2.41 4.49
C ARG A 22 -21.04 -3.59 5.34
N GLY A 23 -20.38 -4.72 5.22
CA GLY A 23 -20.66 -5.92 6.02
C GLY A 23 -20.43 -5.72 7.52
N CYS A 24 -19.39 -4.99 7.91
CA CYS A 24 -19.03 -4.78 9.31
C CYS A 24 -19.53 -3.45 9.91
N ARG A 25 -19.84 -2.45 9.10
CA ARG A 25 -20.30 -1.10 9.52
C ARG A 25 -21.45 -0.59 8.63
N PRO A 26 -22.58 -1.34 8.53
CA PRO A 26 -23.69 -0.95 7.66
C PRO A 26 -24.22 0.42 8.03
N GLY A 27 -24.46 1.27 7.03
CA GLY A 27 -25.03 2.59 7.20
C GLY A 27 -24.17 3.62 7.93
N GLN A 28 -22.87 3.37 8.14
CA GLN A 28 -22.00 4.28 8.87
C GLN A 28 -20.98 5.01 7.98
N VAL A 29 -20.98 4.72 6.69
CA VAL A 29 -19.96 5.19 5.75
C VAL A 29 -20.61 5.82 4.52
N LEU A 30 -19.97 6.84 4.00
CA LEU A 30 -20.21 7.39 2.67
C LEU A 30 -18.95 7.13 1.83
N PHE A 31 -19.08 6.39 0.74
CA PHE A 31 -17.99 6.10 -0.18
C PHE A 31 -17.92 7.17 -1.27
N LEU A 32 -16.72 7.66 -1.54
CA LEU A 32 -16.42 8.53 -2.66
C LEU A 32 -15.49 7.78 -3.60
N THR A 33 -16.01 7.31 -4.74
CA THR A 33 -15.34 6.35 -5.61
C THR A 33 -15.18 6.86 -7.04
N ASP A 34 -14.10 6.39 -7.69
CA ASP A 34 -13.93 6.59 -9.13
C ASP A 34 -14.87 5.67 -9.90
N PRO A 35 -15.54 6.15 -10.97
CA PRO A 35 -16.40 5.30 -11.80
C PRO A 35 -15.70 4.05 -12.37
N ALA A 36 -14.38 4.08 -12.56
CA ALA A 36 -13.61 2.93 -13.05
C ALA A 36 -13.65 1.75 -12.07
N VAL A 37 -13.58 2.01 -10.76
CA VAL A 37 -13.67 0.98 -9.71
C VAL A 37 -14.97 0.18 -9.82
N ARG A 38 -16.07 0.85 -10.16
CA ARG A 38 -17.38 0.19 -10.23
C ARG A 38 -17.65 -0.54 -11.55
N ARG A 39 -16.95 -0.18 -12.64
CA ARG A 39 -17.12 -0.88 -13.93
C ARG A 39 -16.60 -2.31 -13.92
N GLU A 40 -15.59 -2.58 -13.13
CA GLU A 40 -14.92 -3.88 -13.06
C GLU A 40 -15.31 -4.68 -11.80
N ALA A 41 -16.24 -4.13 -10.99
CA ALA A 41 -16.65 -4.75 -9.74
C ALA A 41 -17.72 -5.81 -9.96
N ASP A 42 -17.51 -6.98 -9.39
CA ASP A 42 -18.52 -8.07 -9.31
C ASP A 42 -19.44 -7.88 -8.10
N GLU A 43 -19.01 -7.11 -7.09
CA GLU A 43 -19.73 -6.87 -5.86
C GLU A 43 -20.96 -5.98 -6.09
N PRO A 44 -22.07 -6.23 -5.37
CA PRO A 44 -23.26 -5.41 -5.47
C PRO A 44 -22.97 -3.94 -5.14
N PRO A 45 -23.51 -2.99 -5.93
CA PRO A 45 -23.30 -1.58 -5.65
C PRO A 45 -23.90 -1.19 -4.28
N PRO A 46 -23.28 -0.23 -3.58
CA PRO A 46 -23.88 0.43 -2.43
C PRO A 46 -25.24 1.08 -2.78
N PHE A 47 -26.02 1.39 -1.74
CA PHE A 47 -27.24 2.18 -1.94
C PHE A 47 -26.91 3.61 -2.41
N PRO A 48 -27.83 4.31 -3.09
CA PRO A 48 -27.58 5.67 -3.58
C PRO A 48 -27.15 6.66 -2.50
N ASN A 49 -27.54 6.45 -1.25
CA ASN A 49 -27.15 7.28 -0.11
C ASN A 49 -25.83 6.85 0.54
N GLU A 50 -25.17 5.81 0.04
CA GLU A 50 -23.92 5.29 0.59
C GLU A 50 -22.72 5.55 -0.34
N GLU A 51 -22.95 5.93 -1.61
CA GLU A 51 -21.87 6.10 -2.58
C GLU A 51 -22.07 7.30 -3.48
N ILE A 52 -21.01 8.10 -3.63
CA ILE A 52 -20.83 9.13 -4.63
C ILE A 52 -19.81 8.63 -5.66
N ARG A 53 -20.20 8.57 -6.93
CA ARG A 53 -19.31 8.19 -8.04
C ARG A 53 -19.01 9.39 -8.90
N CYS A 54 -17.76 9.83 -8.92
CA CYS A 54 -17.30 10.93 -9.75
C CYS A 54 -15.82 10.82 -10.07
N ASP A 55 -15.35 11.58 -11.04
CA ASP A 55 -13.92 11.69 -11.34
C ASP A 55 -13.19 12.31 -10.14
N LEU A 56 -12.36 11.52 -9.48
CA LEU A 56 -11.61 11.95 -8.29
C LEU A 56 -10.38 12.81 -8.65
N THR A 57 -10.11 13.07 -9.93
CA THR A 57 -9.09 14.02 -10.36
C THR A 57 -9.61 15.46 -10.40
N ASP A 58 -10.91 15.65 -10.57
CA ASP A 58 -11.58 16.94 -10.55
C ASP A 58 -12.06 17.29 -9.13
N GLU A 59 -11.19 17.94 -8.38
CA GLU A 59 -11.42 18.33 -7.00
C GLU A 59 -12.62 19.25 -6.80
N ARG A 60 -12.85 20.15 -7.79
CA ARG A 60 -14.00 21.06 -7.76
C ARG A 60 -15.31 20.29 -7.90
N LEU A 61 -15.36 19.36 -8.86
CA LEU A 61 -16.52 18.49 -9.06
C LEU A 61 -16.77 17.65 -7.80
N VAL A 62 -15.71 17.07 -7.20
CA VAL A 62 -15.81 16.28 -5.97
C VAL A 62 -16.49 17.09 -4.85
N LEU A 63 -16.04 18.32 -4.60
CA LEU A 63 -16.63 19.18 -3.57
C LEU A 63 -18.10 19.50 -3.86
N GLU A 64 -18.42 19.83 -5.11
CA GLU A 64 -19.79 20.17 -5.54
C GLU A 64 -20.74 18.99 -5.32
N VAL A 65 -20.38 17.79 -5.78
CA VAL A 65 -21.25 16.61 -5.64
C VAL A 65 -21.33 16.13 -4.20
N LEU A 66 -20.26 16.28 -3.40
CA LEU A 66 -20.27 15.93 -1.99
C LEU A 66 -21.21 16.83 -1.18
N VAL A 67 -21.14 18.15 -1.35
CA VAL A 67 -22.06 19.10 -0.70
C VAL A 67 -23.50 18.78 -1.07
N LYS A 68 -23.80 18.63 -2.36
CA LYS A 68 -25.14 18.28 -2.81
C LYS A 68 -25.65 16.98 -2.18
N HIS A 69 -24.83 15.94 -2.13
CA HIS A 69 -25.20 14.67 -1.56
C HIS A 69 -25.50 14.76 -0.05
N LEU A 70 -24.64 15.46 0.70
CA LEU A 70 -24.84 15.66 2.13
C LEU A 70 -26.14 16.41 2.42
N ASP A 71 -26.47 17.44 1.64
CA ASP A 71 -27.72 18.20 1.75
C ASP A 71 -28.94 17.34 1.38
N GLU A 72 -28.90 16.62 0.27
CA GLU A 72 -29.99 15.77 -0.21
C GLU A 72 -30.38 14.69 0.81
N TRP A 73 -29.37 14.03 1.38
CA TRP A 73 -29.59 12.95 2.34
C TRP A 73 -29.56 13.39 3.81
N ARG A 74 -29.40 14.70 4.07
CA ARG A 74 -29.31 15.29 5.44
C ARG A 74 -28.23 14.62 6.29
N MET A 75 -27.06 14.43 5.70
CA MET A 75 -25.90 13.80 6.32
C MET A 75 -24.89 14.83 6.80
N THR A 76 -24.08 14.43 7.76
CA THR A 76 -22.86 15.15 8.15
C THR A 76 -21.70 14.18 8.23
N LEU A 77 -20.49 14.69 8.04
CA LEU A 77 -19.28 13.88 8.17
C LEU A 77 -18.73 13.97 9.60
N ASP A 78 -18.26 12.85 10.14
CA ASP A 78 -17.61 12.75 11.45
C ASP A 78 -16.22 12.12 11.40
N GLY A 79 -15.68 11.90 10.19
CA GLY A 79 -14.34 11.42 9.94
C GLY A 79 -14.05 11.25 8.44
N VAL A 80 -12.76 11.18 8.10
CA VAL A 80 -12.26 10.88 6.76
C VAL A 80 -11.27 9.74 6.83
N VAL A 81 -11.37 8.79 5.90
CA VAL A 81 -10.47 7.63 5.76
C VAL A 81 -10.07 7.48 4.30
N CYS A 82 -8.83 7.04 4.09
CA CYS A 82 -8.33 6.65 2.77
C CYS A 82 -7.51 5.36 2.91
N TYR A 83 -7.75 4.41 2.02
CA TYR A 83 -7.04 3.11 2.00
C TYR A 83 -6.06 2.98 0.84
N ASP A 84 -6.13 3.84 -0.17
CA ASP A 84 -5.24 3.84 -1.33
C ASP A 84 -4.24 5.01 -1.32
N CYS A 85 -3.18 4.89 -2.13
CA CYS A 85 -2.16 5.93 -2.24
C CYS A 85 -2.59 7.10 -3.13
N GLU A 86 -3.47 6.84 -4.10
CA GLU A 86 -3.91 7.83 -5.09
C GLU A 86 -4.80 8.90 -4.49
N SER A 87 -5.60 8.52 -3.50
CA SER A 87 -6.65 9.38 -2.95
C SER A 87 -6.26 10.09 -1.66
N MET A 88 -5.10 9.79 -1.05
CA MET A 88 -4.67 10.40 0.23
C MET A 88 -4.64 11.93 0.19
N ALA A 89 -4.18 12.53 -0.91
CA ALA A 89 -4.11 13.99 -1.03
C ALA A 89 -5.51 14.62 -1.10
N LEU A 90 -6.43 14.01 -1.84
CA LEU A 90 -7.83 14.41 -1.88
C LEU A 90 -8.48 14.26 -0.50
N ALA A 91 -8.27 13.13 0.18
CA ALA A 91 -8.76 12.90 1.55
C ALA A 91 -8.29 13.99 2.51
N ALA A 92 -6.99 14.36 2.45
CA ALA A 92 -6.44 15.44 3.28
C ALA A 92 -7.10 16.80 3.01
N ARG A 93 -7.40 17.12 1.75
CA ARG A 93 -8.07 18.38 1.38
C ARG A 93 -9.52 18.38 1.87
N LEU A 94 -10.27 17.30 1.62
CA LEU A 94 -11.65 17.18 2.09
C LEU A 94 -11.73 17.25 3.62
N ALA A 95 -10.80 16.59 4.33
CA ALA A 95 -10.71 16.69 5.78
C ALA A 95 -10.51 18.15 6.23
N GLY A 96 -9.63 18.90 5.55
CA GLY A 96 -9.41 20.33 5.83
C GLY A 96 -10.66 21.19 5.59
N VAL A 97 -11.43 20.92 4.53
CA VAL A 97 -12.68 21.65 4.24
C VAL A 97 -13.75 21.44 5.31
N TYR A 98 -13.83 20.23 5.84
CA TYR A 98 -14.84 19.85 6.87
C TYR A 98 -14.32 19.91 8.31
N ASP A 99 -13.11 20.44 8.52
CA ASP A 99 -12.44 20.51 9.84
C ASP A 99 -12.40 19.15 10.55
N LEU A 100 -12.04 18.10 9.81
CA LEU A 100 -11.97 16.73 10.30
C LEU A 100 -10.51 16.30 10.51
N PRO A 101 -10.23 15.44 11.51
CA PRO A 101 -8.88 14.99 11.82
C PRO A 101 -8.36 14.07 10.74
N TYR A 102 -7.30 14.52 10.04
CA TYR A 102 -6.56 13.76 9.03
C TYR A 102 -5.16 14.39 8.87
N PRO A 103 -4.13 13.67 8.40
CA PRO A 103 -2.84 14.26 8.07
C PRO A 103 -2.97 15.42 7.08
N SER A 104 -2.18 16.48 7.26
CA SER A 104 -2.23 17.64 6.37
C SER A 104 -1.84 17.26 4.94
N VAL A 105 -2.29 18.04 3.95
CA VAL A 105 -1.86 17.90 2.54
C VAL A 105 -0.35 17.91 2.43
N GLN A 106 0.33 18.79 3.21
CA GLN A 106 1.78 18.86 3.23
C GLN A 106 2.42 17.57 3.73
N SER A 107 1.90 16.99 4.82
CA SER A 107 2.39 15.71 5.37
C SER A 107 2.20 14.56 4.37
N VAL A 108 1.03 14.48 3.73
CA VAL A 108 0.76 13.49 2.68
C VAL A 108 1.73 13.66 1.50
N ASN A 109 1.99 14.89 1.05
CA ASN A 109 2.93 15.15 -0.03
C ASN A 109 4.36 14.80 0.37
N ASN A 110 4.76 15.05 1.63
CA ASN A 110 6.07 14.62 2.14
C ASN A 110 6.23 13.11 2.11
N CYS A 111 5.16 12.35 2.40
CA CYS A 111 5.17 10.89 2.33
C CYS A 111 5.24 10.38 0.88
N ARG A 112 4.50 11.00 -0.03
CA ARG A 112 4.41 10.56 -1.43
C ARG A 112 5.66 10.86 -2.26
N ASP A 113 6.37 11.94 -1.96
CA ASP A 113 7.64 12.30 -2.59
C ASP A 113 8.79 11.55 -1.91
N LYS A 114 9.22 10.44 -2.52
CA LYS A 114 10.29 9.58 -1.98
C LYS A 114 11.63 10.29 -1.80
N PHE A 115 11.94 11.31 -2.59
CA PHE A 115 13.14 12.12 -2.40
C PHE A 115 13.00 13.03 -1.19
N ARG A 116 11.85 13.68 -1.07
CA ARG A 116 11.57 14.60 0.04
C ARG A 116 11.50 13.88 1.38
N SER A 117 10.83 12.71 1.43
CA SER A 117 10.80 11.91 2.66
C SER A 117 12.19 11.56 3.15
N LYS A 118 13.09 11.12 2.26
CA LYS A 118 14.49 10.82 2.60
C LYS A 118 15.27 12.04 3.05
N ALA A 119 15.07 13.19 2.43
CA ALA A 119 15.71 14.42 2.85
C ALA A 119 15.29 14.84 4.27
N LEU A 120 14.00 14.71 4.59
CA LEU A 120 13.46 15.00 5.92
C LEU A 120 13.96 14.00 6.96
N TRP A 121 14.00 12.71 6.65
CA TRP A 121 14.54 11.68 7.55
C TRP A 121 16.03 11.89 7.85
N ARG A 122 16.84 12.24 6.85
CA ARG A 122 18.25 12.56 7.07
C ARG A 122 18.47 13.77 7.98
N ALA A 123 17.61 14.77 7.86
CA ALA A 123 17.67 15.95 8.75
C ALA A 123 17.44 15.56 10.23
N GLU A 124 16.66 14.50 10.48
CA GLU A 124 16.44 13.91 11.80
C GLU A 124 17.41 12.75 12.12
N GLN A 125 18.47 12.60 11.33
CA GLN A 125 19.51 11.57 11.50
C GLN A 125 18.97 10.12 11.41
N LEU A 126 17.84 9.90 10.73
CA LEU A 126 17.31 8.57 10.44
C LEU A 126 17.98 7.99 9.19
N GLU A 127 18.29 6.70 9.25
CA GLU A 127 18.95 6.02 8.15
C GLU A 127 17.99 5.78 6.98
N THR A 128 18.45 6.13 5.79
CA THR A 128 17.71 5.94 4.53
C THR A 128 18.72 5.90 3.37
N PRO A 129 18.42 5.17 2.25
CA PRO A 129 19.36 5.09 1.14
C PRO A 129 19.74 6.46 0.58
N ASP A 130 21.00 6.65 0.18
CA ASP A 130 21.36 7.82 -0.60
C ASP A 130 20.51 7.91 -1.85
N ALA A 131 19.99 9.11 -2.14
CA ALA A 131 19.01 9.29 -3.18
C ALA A 131 19.23 10.59 -3.96
N ARG A 132 18.91 10.55 -5.26
CA ARG A 132 18.98 11.72 -6.16
C ARG A 132 17.85 11.68 -7.17
N ARG A 133 17.22 12.82 -7.42
CA ARG A 133 16.33 12.99 -8.58
C ARG A 133 17.17 13.02 -9.85
N ILE A 134 16.77 12.27 -10.86
CA ILE A 134 17.52 12.14 -12.12
C ILE A 134 16.65 12.47 -13.33
N GLY A 135 17.18 13.27 -14.24
CA GLY A 135 16.49 13.75 -15.44
C GLY A 135 16.97 13.12 -16.73
N SER A 136 17.97 12.23 -16.68
CA SER A 136 18.52 11.58 -17.86
C SER A 136 19.17 10.25 -17.53
N ALA A 137 19.32 9.39 -18.53
CA ALA A 137 20.07 8.14 -18.41
C ALA A 137 21.56 8.43 -18.02
N GLY A 138 22.13 9.52 -18.52
CA GLY A 138 23.48 9.94 -18.13
C GLY A 138 23.60 10.28 -16.64
N ALA A 139 22.56 10.93 -16.06
CA ALA A 139 22.51 11.21 -14.63
C ALA A 139 22.37 9.92 -13.80
N ALA A 140 21.61 8.91 -14.27
CA ALA A 140 21.52 7.61 -13.65
C ALA A 140 22.86 6.88 -13.62
N ILE A 141 23.60 6.87 -14.75
CA ILE A 141 24.94 6.30 -14.86
C ILE A 141 25.92 7.05 -13.93
N GLY A 142 25.85 8.40 -13.88
CA GLY A 142 26.64 9.21 -12.96
C GLY A 142 26.43 8.79 -11.51
N PHE A 143 25.19 8.65 -11.08
CA PHE A 143 24.84 8.20 -9.73
C PHE A 143 25.38 6.79 -9.44
N PHE A 144 25.22 5.84 -10.36
CA PHE A 144 25.75 4.47 -10.24
C PHE A 144 27.28 4.47 -10.02
N ARG A 145 28.02 5.29 -10.79
CA ARG A 145 29.50 5.41 -10.63
C ARG A 145 29.90 6.03 -9.30
N GLU A 146 29.19 7.08 -8.88
CA GLU A 146 29.48 7.79 -7.62
C GLU A 146 29.22 6.91 -6.39
N THR A 147 28.17 6.09 -6.41
CA THR A 147 27.89 5.16 -5.30
C THR A 147 28.78 3.93 -5.29
N GLY A 148 29.53 3.69 -6.39
CA GLY A 148 30.46 2.57 -6.52
C GLY A 148 29.81 1.19 -6.55
N GLY A 149 28.52 1.10 -6.80
CA GLY A 149 27.82 -0.19 -6.73
C GLY A 149 26.39 -0.14 -7.26
N PRO A 150 25.63 -1.21 -7.05
CA PRO A 150 24.26 -1.28 -7.50
C PRO A 150 23.43 -0.10 -7.02
N CYS A 151 22.50 0.34 -7.86
CA CYS A 151 21.52 1.34 -7.48
C CYS A 151 20.11 0.90 -7.89
N VAL A 152 19.10 1.57 -7.34
CA VAL A 152 17.70 1.33 -7.64
C VAL A 152 17.13 2.56 -8.33
N LEU A 153 16.52 2.36 -9.50
CA LEU A 153 15.75 3.37 -10.20
C LEU A 153 14.26 3.13 -9.97
N LYS A 154 13.53 4.19 -9.64
CA LYS A 154 12.08 4.11 -9.41
C LYS A 154 11.39 5.45 -9.66
N PRO A 155 10.05 5.47 -9.86
CA PRO A 155 9.29 6.71 -9.86
C PRO A 155 9.41 7.44 -8.51
N LEU A 156 9.35 8.76 -8.56
CA LEU A 156 9.34 9.62 -7.37
C LEU A 156 8.10 9.35 -6.51
N SER A 157 6.94 9.20 -7.16
CA SER A 157 5.69 8.73 -6.55
C SER A 157 5.29 7.38 -7.16
N GLY A 158 4.48 6.61 -6.45
CA GLY A 158 4.02 5.30 -6.90
C GLY A 158 3.65 4.41 -5.72
N SER A 159 3.11 3.24 -6.01
CA SER A 159 2.82 2.18 -5.04
C SER A 159 2.99 0.80 -5.69
N GLY A 160 2.93 -0.27 -4.89
CA GLY A 160 2.94 -1.64 -5.41
C GLY A 160 4.23 -2.08 -6.10
N SER A 161 5.35 -1.41 -5.85
CA SER A 161 6.66 -1.67 -6.49
C SER A 161 6.66 -1.49 -8.02
N GLU A 162 5.73 -0.71 -8.56
CA GLU A 162 5.69 -0.44 -10.00
C GLU A 162 6.91 0.35 -10.46
N PHE A 163 7.50 -0.09 -11.58
CA PHE A 163 8.68 0.52 -12.19
C PHE A 163 9.89 0.66 -11.27
N ILE A 164 10.04 -0.24 -10.30
CA ILE A 164 11.24 -0.32 -9.47
C ILE A 164 12.22 -1.30 -10.10
N PHE A 165 13.43 -0.83 -10.39
CA PHE A 165 14.46 -1.65 -11.04
C PHE A 165 15.79 -1.52 -10.31
N ARG A 166 16.43 -2.66 -10.08
CA ARG A 166 17.82 -2.72 -9.64
C ARG A 166 18.74 -2.65 -10.83
N CYS A 167 19.70 -1.77 -10.79
CA CYS A 167 20.75 -1.61 -11.79
C CYS A 167 22.05 -2.18 -11.25
N ASP A 168 22.57 -3.22 -11.87
CA ASP A 168 23.85 -3.83 -11.54
C ASP A 168 24.95 -3.41 -12.53
N SER A 169 24.60 -2.59 -13.54
CA SER A 169 25.50 -2.06 -14.56
C SER A 169 25.02 -0.71 -15.12
N GLU A 170 25.93 0.03 -15.75
CA GLU A 170 25.58 1.26 -16.48
C GLU A 170 24.54 1.02 -17.59
N ARG A 171 24.61 -0.15 -18.23
CA ARG A 171 23.63 -0.56 -19.25
C ARG A 171 22.23 -0.74 -18.65
N ASP A 172 22.13 -1.26 -17.43
CA ASP A 172 20.86 -1.36 -16.70
C ASP A 172 20.32 0.03 -16.37
N CYS A 173 21.17 0.96 -15.93
CA CYS A 173 20.79 2.34 -15.65
C CYS A 173 20.17 3.00 -16.89
N GLU A 174 20.80 2.86 -18.06
CA GLU A 174 20.28 3.41 -19.30
C GLU A 174 18.94 2.76 -19.71
N ARG A 175 18.89 1.42 -19.69
CA ARG A 175 17.71 0.64 -20.05
C ARG A 175 16.51 0.96 -19.15
N TYR A 176 16.71 0.93 -17.85
CA TYR A 176 15.63 1.09 -16.91
C TYR A 176 15.18 2.55 -16.74
N TYR A 177 16.10 3.51 -16.86
CA TYR A 177 15.70 4.90 -16.97
C TYR A 177 14.71 5.12 -18.12
N ARG A 178 15.02 4.60 -19.32
CA ARG A 178 14.11 4.70 -20.47
C ARG A 178 12.79 3.98 -20.24
N SER A 179 12.82 2.80 -19.62
CA SER A 179 11.61 2.04 -19.30
C SER A 179 10.68 2.81 -18.35
N ILE A 180 11.24 3.41 -17.28
CA ILE A 180 10.48 4.23 -16.33
C ILE A 180 9.92 5.46 -17.02
N ALA A 181 10.75 6.22 -17.75
CA ALA A 181 10.31 7.44 -18.44
C ALA A 181 9.17 7.17 -19.42
N GLN A 182 9.24 6.10 -20.21
CA GLN A 182 8.17 5.69 -21.10
C GLN A 182 6.92 5.21 -20.34
N GLY A 183 7.10 4.51 -19.23
CA GLY A 183 6.01 4.05 -18.37
C GLY A 183 5.25 5.21 -17.73
N LEU A 184 5.96 6.21 -17.23
CA LEU A 184 5.37 7.42 -16.65
C LEU A 184 4.64 8.27 -17.69
N GLU A 185 5.20 8.43 -18.91
CA GLU A 185 4.52 9.15 -19.99
C GLU A 185 3.18 8.50 -20.38
N ARG A 186 3.11 7.18 -20.40
CA ARG A 186 1.85 6.46 -20.67
C ARG A 186 0.83 6.59 -19.55
N ARG A 187 1.26 6.94 -18.35
CA ARG A 187 0.45 7.05 -17.11
C ARG A 187 0.37 8.47 -16.56
N LYS A 188 0.73 9.47 -17.36
CA LYS A 188 0.73 10.88 -16.93
C LYS A 188 -0.61 11.37 -16.37
N ASP A 189 -1.72 10.80 -16.86
CA ASP A 189 -3.07 11.14 -16.41
C ASP A 189 -3.53 10.27 -15.22
N HIS A 190 -2.71 9.32 -14.78
CA HIS A 190 -3.06 8.46 -13.66
C HIS A 190 -2.74 9.14 -12.33
N ARG A 191 -3.71 9.22 -11.42
CA ARG A 191 -3.62 9.92 -10.11
C ARG A 191 -2.40 9.54 -9.28
N LEU A 192 -1.95 8.30 -9.35
CA LEU A 192 -0.79 7.79 -8.62
C LEU A 192 0.52 8.49 -9.02
N TYR A 193 0.64 8.89 -10.31
CA TYR A 193 1.85 9.44 -10.90
C TYR A 193 1.76 10.93 -11.23
N GLN A 194 0.71 11.62 -10.74
CA GLN A 194 0.62 13.06 -10.95
C GLN A 194 1.88 13.77 -10.43
N PRO A 195 2.49 14.67 -11.23
CA PRO A 195 3.74 15.32 -10.87
C PRO A 195 3.56 16.19 -9.63
N PHE A 196 4.57 16.17 -8.77
CA PHE A 196 4.73 17.22 -7.76
C PHE A 196 5.11 18.50 -8.51
N ALA A 197 4.47 19.63 -8.20
CA ALA A 197 4.63 20.91 -8.90
C ALA A 197 6.09 21.23 -9.27
N GLY A 198 6.38 21.40 -10.56
CA GLY A 198 7.69 21.78 -11.11
C GLY A 198 8.13 20.91 -12.30
N ASP A 199 9.07 21.44 -13.09
CA ASP A 199 9.67 20.78 -14.27
C ASP A 199 10.73 19.71 -13.89
N ALA A 200 10.82 19.31 -12.63
CA ALA A 200 11.84 18.38 -12.16
C ALA A 200 11.45 16.93 -12.52
N PRO A 201 12.44 16.09 -12.87
CA PRO A 201 12.19 14.70 -13.25
C PRO A 201 11.53 13.90 -12.12
N ASP A 202 10.54 13.08 -12.47
CA ASP A 202 9.82 12.25 -11.53
C ASP A 202 10.44 10.85 -11.35
N ILE A 203 11.76 10.74 -11.60
CA ILE A 203 12.55 9.51 -11.42
C ILE A 203 13.58 9.71 -10.32
N LEU A 204 13.70 8.74 -9.44
CA LEU A 204 14.62 8.69 -8.33
C LEU A 204 15.66 7.59 -8.58
N ALA A 205 16.94 7.90 -8.32
CA ALA A 205 17.98 6.92 -8.11
C ALA A 205 18.29 6.82 -6.62
N GLU A 206 18.40 5.60 -6.11
CA GLU A 206 18.79 5.29 -4.74
C GLU A 206 19.99 4.33 -4.72
N ALA A 207 20.89 4.48 -3.77
CA ALA A 207 21.89 3.45 -3.50
C ALA A 207 21.18 2.15 -3.09
N TYR A 208 21.63 1.03 -3.65
CA TYR A 208 21.06 -0.26 -3.27
C TYR A 208 21.47 -0.62 -1.85
N VAL A 209 20.49 -1.00 -1.04
CA VAL A 209 20.68 -1.54 0.31
C VAL A 209 20.27 -2.98 0.30
N GLY A 210 21.19 -3.88 0.64
CA GLY A 210 20.89 -5.31 0.85
C GLY A 210 20.33 -5.54 2.23
N GLY A 211 19.66 -6.66 2.44
CA GLY A 211 19.11 -7.03 3.73
C GLY A 211 17.71 -7.62 3.64
N GLU A 212 17.11 -7.90 4.79
CA GLU A 212 15.73 -8.36 4.85
C GLU A 212 14.77 -7.17 4.86
N GLU A 213 13.74 -7.24 4.01
CA GLU A 213 12.73 -6.20 3.91
C GLU A 213 11.53 -6.50 4.80
N TYR A 214 11.12 -5.49 5.54
CA TYR A 214 9.98 -5.52 6.46
C TYR A 214 8.98 -4.41 6.13
N SER A 215 7.77 -4.61 6.60
CA SER A 215 6.76 -3.57 6.66
C SER A 215 6.08 -3.62 8.02
N CYS A 216 5.75 -2.48 8.59
CA CYS A 216 4.96 -2.43 9.82
C CYS A 216 3.80 -1.45 9.69
N ASP A 217 2.69 -1.74 10.42
CA ASP A 217 1.62 -0.77 10.66
C ASP A 217 1.65 -0.36 12.13
N PHE A 218 1.51 0.93 12.36
CA PHE A 218 1.44 1.51 13.70
C PHE A 218 0.48 2.69 13.76
N VAL A 219 -0.05 2.95 14.94
CA VAL A 219 -0.82 4.16 15.24
C VAL A 219 0.10 5.19 15.86
N LEU A 220 0.08 6.40 15.34
CA LEU A 220 0.61 7.58 16.02
C LEU A 220 -0.55 8.44 16.51
N GLU A 221 -0.66 8.61 17.82
CA GLU A 221 -1.68 9.45 18.46
C GLU A 221 -1.17 9.95 19.81
N ASN A 222 -1.39 11.22 20.14
CA ASN A 222 -0.97 11.82 21.41
C ASN A 222 0.53 11.64 21.72
N ASP A 223 1.37 11.80 20.70
CA ASP A 223 2.83 11.61 20.75
C ASP A 223 3.27 10.19 21.18
N GLN A 224 2.38 9.23 21.04
CA GLN A 224 2.65 7.82 21.32
C GLN A 224 2.52 6.98 20.07
N VAL A 225 3.41 5.98 19.95
CA VAL A 225 3.35 4.95 18.94
C VAL A 225 2.73 3.69 19.54
N THR A 226 1.79 3.11 18.83
CA THR A 226 1.28 1.77 19.15
C THR A 226 1.45 0.87 17.94
N LEU A 227 2.34 -0.10 18.04
CA LEU A 227 2.59 -1.05 16.97
C LEU A 227 1.39 -1.98 16.80
N ILE A 228 0.91 -2.10 15.55
CA ILE A 228 -0.17 -3.02 15.17
C ILE A 228 0.43 -4.34 14.71
N ARG A 229 1.35 -4.30 13.75
CA ARG A 229 2.00 -5.47 13.18
C ARG A 229 3.41 -5.16 12.69
N VAL A 230 4.22 -6.20 12.60
CA VAL A 230 5.40 -6.27 11.73
C VAL A 230 5.18 -7.41 10.75
N ALA A 231 5.49 -7.20 9.47
CA ALA A 231 5.51 -8.26 8.46
C ALA A 231 6.91 -8.34 7.86
N ARG A 232 7.45 -9.56 7.75
CA ARG A 232 8.63 -9.82 6.93
C ARG A 232 8.16 -10.09 5.51
N LYS A 233 8.81 -9.47 4.52
CA LYS A 233 8.50 -9.66 3.10
C LYS A 233 9.34 -10.81 2.52
N ILE A 234 8.71 -11.65 1.73
CA ILE A 234 9.38 -12.56 0.80
C ILE A 234 9.27 -11.93 -0.57
N LEU A 235 10.38 -11.50 -1.13
CA LEU A 235 10.43 -10.84 -2.43
C LEU A 235 10.60 -11.86 -3.57
N PHE A 236 10.36 -11.44 -4.81
CA PHE A 236 10.82 -12.19 -5.96
C PHE A 236 12.35 -12.11 -6.05
N ASP A 237 12.98 -13.23 -6.41
CA ASP A 237 14.45 -13.33 -6.47
C ASP A 237 15.06 -12.41 -7.54
N ARG A 238 14.31 -12.07 -8.56
CA ARG A 238 14.68 -11.21 -9.69
C ARG A 238 13.53 -10.26 -10.03
N ASP A 239 13.07 -10.27 -11.27
CA ASP A 239 11.98 -9.43 -11.75
C ASP A 239 10.58 -10.01 -11.41
N PRO A 240 9.67 -9.15 -10.99
CA PRO A 240 9.80 -7.69 -10.77
C PRO A 240 10.48 -7.39 -9.43
N PHE A 241 11.57 -6.60 -9.48
CA PHE A 241 12.37 -6.24 -8.32
C PHE A 241 11.55 -5.49 -7.27
N GLY A 242 11.79 -5.79 -5.99
CA GLY A 242 11.12 -5.14 -4.85
C GLY A 242 9.64 -5.52 -4.68
N THR A 243 9.11 -6.40 -5.54
CA THR A 243 7.71 -6.85 -5.40
C THR A 243 7.63 -7.97 -4.37
N ALA A 244 6.75 -7.81 -3.39
CA ALA A 244 6.48 -8.86 -2.43
C ALA A 244 5.75 -10.04 -3.08
N LYS A 245 6.28 -11.24 -2.88
CA LYS A 245 5.64 -12.50 -3.23
C LYS A 245 4.74 -12.97 -2.08
N ALA A 246 5.21 -12.77 -0.84
CA ALA A 246 4.45 -13.11 0.34
C ALA A 246 4.85 -12.23 1.54
N TYR A 247 4.00 -12.23 2.55
CA TYR A 247 4.20 -11.57 3.83
C TYR A 247 4.07 -12.59 4.96
N ILE A 248 4.96 -12.54 5.95
CA ILE A 248 4.89 -13.34 7.17
C ILE A 248 4.52 -12.43 8.33
N VAL A 249 3.42 -12.73 9.04
CA VAL A 249 2.95 -11.96 10.20
C VAL A 249 2.71 -12.93 11.37
N PRO A 250 3.25 -12.66 12.58
CA PRO A 250 4.21 -11.59 12.88
C PRO A 250 5.56 -11.82 12.22
N GLY A 251 6.16 -10.73 11.70
CA GLY A 251 7.55 -10.73 11.28
C GLY A 251 8.45 -10.59 12.50
N ILE A 252 9.38 -11.51 12.66
CA ILE A 252 10.36 -11.45 13.75
C ILE A 252 11.51 -10.55 13.29
N LEU A 253 11.75 -9.48 14.03
CA LEU A 253 12.92 -8.64 13.82
C LEU A 253 14.16 -9.32 14.40
N PRO A 254 15.35 -9.12 13.79
CA PRO A 254 16.61 -9.58 14.38
C PRO A 254 16.83 -9.00 15.79
N GLU A 255 17.49 -9.74 16.66
CA GLU A 255 17.82 -9.32 18.04
C GLU A 255 18.69 -8.04 18.09
N THR A 256 19.33 -7.68 16.99
CA THR A 256 20.10 -6.44 16.85
C THR A 256 19.24 -5.18 16.79
N ILE A 257 17.93 -5.32 16.56
CA ILE A 257 16.97 -4.21 16.58
C ILE A 257 16.37 -4.12 17.99
N ASP A 258 16.83 -3.14 18.75
CA ASP A 258 16.28 -2.84 20.07
C ASP A 258 14.83 -2.34 19.97
N ALA A 259 13.95 -2.79 20.86
CA ALA A 259 12.53 -2.49 20.81
C ALA A 259 12.23 -1.00 21.05
N ASP A 260 12.95 -0.34 21.95
CA ASP A 260 12.75 1.08 22.27
C ASP A 260 13.29 1.95 21.14
N GLU A 261 14.41 1.56 20.54
CA GLU A 261 14.98 2.22 19.36
C GLU A 261 14.04 2.04 18.15
N PHE A 262 13.46 0.87 17.97
CA PHE A 262 12.45 0.61 16.93
C PHE A 262 11.26 1.55 17.07
N GLU A 263 10.64 1.61 18.25
CA GLU A 263 9.49 2.47 18.52
C GLU A 263 9.83 3.96 18.35
N ARG A 264 10.99 4.37 18.84
CA ARG A 264 11.50 5.72 18.63
C ARG A 264 11.69 6.06 17.17
N THR A 265 12.20 5.13 16.37
CA THR A 265 12.41 5.32 14.92
C THR A 265 11.06 5.45 14.20
N LEU A 266 10.03 4.67 14.57
CA LEU A 266 8.68 4.82 14.06
C LEU A 266 8.12 6.22 14.36
N TYR A 267 8.25 6.68 15.61
CA TYR A 267 7.81 8.01 16.02
C TYR A 267 8.50 9.11 15.21
N LEU A 268 9.84 9.12 15.19
CA LEU A 268 10.61 10.14 14.49
C LEU A 268 10.37 10.12 12.98
N SER A 269 10.19 8.94 12.38
CA SER A 269 9.94 8.83 10.94
C SER A 269 8.63 9.50 10.52
N ALA A 270 7.58 9.37 11.33
CA ALA A 270 6.29 10.02 11.09
C ALA A 270 6.36 11.53 11.38
N MET A 271 6.98 11.91 12.50
CA MET A 271 7.12 13.31 12.91
C MET A 271 7.92 14.14 11.92
N ALA A 272 9.01 13.59 11.37
CA ALA A 272 9.82 14.23 10.33
C ALA A 272 9.00 14.60 9.09
N LEU A 273 8.01 13.78 8.73
CA LEU A 273 7.11 14.03 7.60
C LEU A 273 5.94 14.96 7.94
N GLY A 274 5.85 15.42 9.20
CA GLY A 274 4.80 16.31 9.68
C GLY A 274 3.52 15.60 10.11
N ILE A 275 3.55 14.27 10.26
CA ILE A 275 2.41 13.51 10.76
C ILE A 275 2.36 13.65 12.28
N ARG A 276 1.18 13.95 12.82
CA ARG A 276 0.93 14.06 14.27
C ARG A 276 -0.07 13.05 14.78
N ARG A 277 -0.97 12.62 13.90
CA ARG A 277 -2.00 11.63 14.20
C ARG A 277 -2.35 10.86 12.92
N ALA A 278 -2.03 9.56 12.86
CA ALA A 278 -2.39 8.68 11.75
C ALA A 278 -2.21 7.21 12.14
N VAL A 279 -2.87 6.32 11.39
CA VAL A 279 -2.40 4.95 11.19
C VAL A 279 -1.40 5.02 10.04
N CYS A 280 -0.19 4.53 10.27
CA CYS A 280 0.90 4.59 9.31
C CYS A 280 1.36 3.19 8.91
N MET A 281 1.71 3.02 7.64
CA MET A 281 2.52 1.92 7.16
C MET A 281 3.93 2.42 6.88
N LEU A 282 4.95 1.71 7.36
CA LEU A 282 6.36 1.99 7.09
C LEU A 282 7.02 0.75 6.46
N ASP A 283 7.70 0.93 5.34
CA ASP A 283 8.57 -0.06 4.72
C ASP A 283 10.04 0.25 5.05
N PHE A 284 10.80 -0.76 5.45
CA PHE A 284 12.20 -0.62 5.82
C PHE A 284 12.99 -1.90 5.55
N ILE A 285 14.30 -1.77 5.44
CA ILE A 285 15.27 -2.88 5.35
C ILE A 285 16.04 -2.95 6.67
N VAL A 286 16.28 -4.16 7.16
CA VAL A 286 17.27 -4.37 8.20
C VAL A 286 18.60 -4.74 7.51
N HIS A 287 19.57 -3.84 7.62
CA HIS A 287 20.91 -3.93 7.04
C HIS A 287 21.96 -3.76 8.14
N ASP A 288 22.85 -4.71 8.29
CA ASP A 288 23.90 -4.72 9.31
C ASP A 288 23.38 -4.35 10.73
N GLY A 289 22.22 -4.89 11.08
CA GLY A 289 21.60 -4.69 12.39
C GLY A 289 20.93 -3.32 12.58
N ARG A 290 20.73 -2.53 11.53
CA ARG A 290 20.11 -1.19 11.58
C ARG A 290 18.91 -1.10 10.66
N MET A 291 17.94 -0.26 11.04
CA MET A 291 16.79 0.06 10.20
C MET A 291 17.13 1.09 9.15
N VAL A 292 16.93 0.76 7.89
CA VAL A 292 17.06 1.69 6.75
C VAL A 292 15.67 1.97 6.17
N LEU A 293 15.17 3.19 6.32
CA LEU A 293 13.81 3.57 5.96
C LEU A 293 13.64 3.71 4.44
N LEU A 294 12.60 3.09 3.89
CA LEU A 294 12.31 3.14 2.45
C LEU A 294 11.16 4.09 2.12
N GLU A 295 10.00 3.89 2.75
CA GLU A 295 8.76 4.61 2.46
C GLU A 295 7.83 4.60 3.68
N LEU A 296 7.11 5.70 3.92
CA LEU A 296 6.05 5.79 4.91
C LEU A 296 4.79 6.36 4.26
N ALA A 297 3.65 5.73 4.53
CA ALA A 297 2.35 6.20 4.10
C ALA A 297 1.40 6.36 5.31
N PRO A 298 0.65 7.47 5.44
CA PRO A 298 -0.31 7.68 6.52
C PRO A 298 -1.63 6.94 6.24
N ARG A 299 -1.54 5.65 6.02
CA ARG A 299 -2.61 4.67 5.84
C ARG A 299 -2.10 3.28 6.21
N PRO A 300 -2.98 2.31 6.50
CA PRO A 300 -2.57 0.93 6.75
C PRO A 300 -1.99 0.28 5.49
N GLY A 301 -1.23 -0.79 5.68
CA GLY A 301 -0.79 -1.67 4.61
C GLY A 301 -1.98 -2.22 3.82
N GLY A 302 -1.86 -2.23 2.50
CA GLY A 302 -2.86 -2.78 1.59
C GLY A 302 -2.60 -4.24 1.22
N ASP A 303 -3.03 -4.65 0.01
CA ASP A 303 -2.86 -6.00 -0.51
C ASP A 303 -3.55 -7.04 0.41
N CYS A 304 -2.96 -8.19 0.64
CA CYS A 304 -3.48 -9.21 1.55
C CYS A 304 -3.22 -8.90 3.05
N LEU A 305 -2.53 -7.82 3.39
CA LEU A 305 -2.17 -7.50 4.77
C LEU A 305 -3.38 -7.29 5.71
N PRO A 306 -4.45 -6.58 5.33
CA PRO A 306 -5.63 -6.46 6.19
C PRO A 306 -6.27 -7.81 6.51
N ALA A 307 -6.39 -8.69 5.51
CA ALA A 307 -6.92 -10.05 5.69
C ALA A 307 -5.98 -10.91 6.57
N LEU A 308 -4.67 -10.80 6.35
CA LEU A 308 -3.65 -11.50 7.14
C LEU A 308 -3.65 -11.05 8.60
N VAL A 309 -3.73 -9.73 8.87
CA VAL A 309 -3.82 -9.18 10.23
C VAL A 309 -5.09 -9.65 10.93
N ARG A 310 -6.23 -9.65 10.23
CA ARG A 310 -7.49 -10.16 10.78
C ARG A 310 -7.38 -11.62 11.22
N ARG A 311 -6.66 -12.45 10.46
CA ARG A 311 -6.45 -13.86 10.79
C ARG A 311 -5.45 -14.05 11.91
N CYS A 312 -4.35 -13.29 11.94
CA CYS A 312 -3.29 -13.41 12.95
C CYS A 312 -3.66 -12.78 14.29
N HIS A 313 -4.33 -11.61 14.26
CA HIS A 313 -4.50 -10.77 15.44
C HIS A 313 -5.96 -10.53 15.84
N THR A 314 -6.93 -11.12 15.12
CA THR A 314 -8.37 -10.84 15.30
C THR A 314 -8.70 -9.33 15.21
N LEU A 315 -7.78 -8.54 14.68
CA LEU A 315 -7.91 -7.10 14.50
C LEU A 315 -8.32 -6.81 13.06
N ASP A 316 -9.47 -6.18 12.88
CA ASP A 316 -9.94 -5.77 11.58
C ASP A 316 -9.54 -4.32 11.29
N MET A 317 -8.59 -4.16 10.34
CA MET A 317 -8.02 -2.85 10.01
C MET A 317 -9.03 -1.89 9.40
N LEU A 318 -10.03 -2.39 8.64
CA LEU A 318 -10.97 -1.50 7.96
C LEU A 318 -11.92 -0.81 8.95
N PRO A 319 -12.64 -1.52 9.84
CA PRO A 319 -13.42 -0.85 10.88
C PRO A 319 -12.57 -0.10 11.92
N LEU A 320 -11.33 -0.53 12.20
CA LEU A 320 -10.42 0.21 13.06
C LEU A 320 -10.16 1.62 12.53
N MET A 321 -9.89 1.74 11.22
CA MET A 321 -9.69 3.05 10.58
C MET A 321 -10.91 3.95 10.70
N LEU A 322 -12.12 3.41 10.60
CA LEU A 322 -13.36 4.19 10.79
C LEU A 322 -13.50 4.69 12.22
N ASP A 323 -13.21 3.85 13.21
CA ASP A 323 -13.27 4.23 14.62
C ASP A 323 -12.15 5.25 14.96
N PHE A 324 -10.94 5.09 14.38
CA PHE A 324 -9.86 6.05 14.50
C PHE A 324 -10.24 7.42 13.89
N ALA A 325 -10.81 7.46 12.69
CA ALA A 325 -11.25 8.70 12.07
C ALA A 325 -12.29 9.47 12.92
N ARG A 326 -13.13 8.75 13.66
CA ARG A 326 -14.10 9.30 14.62
C ARG A 326 -13.50 9.67 15.97
N GLN A 327 -12.18 9.58 16.12
CA GLN A 327 -11.48 9.82 17.38
C GLN A 327 -11.97 8.95 18.55
N LYS A 328 -12.46 7.75 18.25
CA LYS A 328 -12.81 6.79 19.29
C LYS A 328 -11.54 6.15 19.87
N PRO A 329 -11.53 5.83 21.17
CA PRO A 329 -10.43 5.08 21.76
C PRO A 329 -10.23 3.74 21.02
N LEU A 330 -8.99 3.48 20.59
CA LEU A 330 -8.66 2.22 19.96
C LEU A 330 -8.33 1.15 21.01
N ALA A 331 -9.08 0.06 21.00
CA ALA A 331 -8.77 -1.10 21.82
C ALA A 331 -7.68 -1.95 21.13
N LEU A 332 -6.47 -1.42 21.06
CA LEU A 332 -5.31 -2.16 20.56
C LEU A 332 -4.76 -3.03 21.71
N HIS A 333 -5.37 -4.18 21.92
CA HIS A 333 -4.80 -5.17 22.80
C HIS A 333 -3.62 -5.79 22.05
N ARG A 334 -2.43 -5.79 22.70
CA ARG A 334 -1.31 -6.61 22.18
C ARG A 334 -1.78 -8.08 22.26
N PRO A 335 -2.05 -8.71 21.12
CA PRO A 335 -2.47 -10.11 21.17
C PRO A 335 -1.31 -10.95 21.69
N ALA A 336 -1.65 -12.05 22.37
CA ALA A 336 -0.68 -13.08 22.68
C ALA A 336 0.08 -13.51 21.41
N PRO A 337 1.33 -14.00 21.52
CA PRO A 337 2.07 -14.44 20.35
C PRO A 337 1.27 -15.52 19.62
N HIS A 338 0.71 -15.13 18.46
CA HIS A 338 0.03 -16.06 17.58
C HIS A 338 1.06 -16.77 16.70
N LEU A 339 0.73 -17.99 16.28
CA LEU A 339 1.52 -18.70 15.27
C LEU A 339 1.65 -17.82 14.03
N PRO A 340 2.84 -17.73 13.43
CA PRO A 340 3.03 -16.93 12.23
C PRO A 340 2.14 -17.47 11.10
N MET A 341 1.46 -16.58 10.39
CA MET A 341 0.74 -16.87 9.17
C MET A 341 1.40 -16.21 7.98
N VAL A 342 1.17 -16.77 6.82
CA VAL A 342 1.71 -16.27 5.56
C VAL A 342 0.59 -15.84 4.64
N GLY A 343 0.67 -14.63 4.14
CA GLY A 343 -0.16 -14.13 3.04
C GLY A 343 0.63 -14.26 1.73
N LEU A 344 0.33 -15.26 0.92
CA LEU A 344 0.96 -15.48 -0.38
C LEU A 344 0.12 -14.82 -1.47
N ARG A 345 0.76 -13.97 -2.29
CA ARG A 345 0.14 -13.38 -3.48
C ARG A 345 0.18 -14.36 -4.63
N LEU A 346 -0.96 -14.57 -5.27
CA LEU A 346 -1.11 -15.48 -6.41
C LEU A 346 -0.96 -14.68 -7.71
N HIS A 347 0.05 -15.00 -8.49
CA HIS A 347 0.37 -14.29 -9.72
C HIS A 347 0.27 -15.22 -10.93
N ALA A 348 -0.19 -14.67 -12.06
CA ALA A 348 -0.19 -15.40 -13.32
C ALA A 348 1.22 -15.59 -13.87
N GLY A 349 1.54 -16.81 -14.32
CA GLY A 349 2.83 -17.15 -14.90
C GLY A 349 3.05 -16.58 -16.30
N GLN A 350 1.98 -16.28 -17.04
CA GLN A 350 2.03 -15.78 -18.42
C GLN A 350 0.96 -14.72 -18.69
N ALA A 351 1.20 -13.87 -19.68
CA ALA A 351 0.21 -12.90 -20.17
C ALA A 351 -0.78 -13.57 -21.12
N GLY A 352 -1.97 -13.02 -21.26
CA GLY A 352 -3.03 -13.54 -22.13
C GLY A 352 -4.41 -13.28 -21.56
N THR A 353 -5.41 -13.99 -22.02
CA THR A 353 -6.78 -13.93 -21.45
C THR A 353 -6.99 -15.12 -20.52
N LEU A 354 -7.40 -14.85 -19.29
CA LEU A 354 -7.74 -15.87 -18.31
C LEU A 354 -9.01 -16.62 -18.77
N VAL A 355 -8.87 -17.90 -19.10
CA VAL A 355 -10.00 -18.76 -19.51
C VAL A 355 -10.66 -19.43 -18.32
N SER A 356 -9.84 -19.93 -17.39
CA SER A 356 -10.32 -20.54 -16.16
C SER A 356 -9.33 -20.36 -15.04
N ILE A 357 -9.85 -20.31 -13.82
CA ILE A 357 -9.10 -20.29 -12.57
C ILE A 357 -9.79 -21.24 -11.58
N ASP A 358 -9.06 -22.23 -11.08
CA ASP A 358 -9.56 -23.20 -10.13
C ASP A 358 -8.62 -23.31 -8.94
N ALA A 359 -9.13 -23.00 -7.76
CA ALA A 359 -8.44 -23.07 -6.48
C ALA A 359 -8.90 -24.27 -5.63
N HIS A 360 -9.54 -25.28 -6.20
CA HIS A 360 -10.09 -26.41 -5.46
C HIS A 360 -9.00 -27.15 -4.66
N GLU A 361 -7.92 -27.56 -5.32
CA GLU A 361 -6.80 -28.26 -4.66
C GLU A 361 -6.06 -27.36 -3.66
N LEU A 362 -5.99 -26.06 -3.95
CA LEU A 362 -5.42 -25.08 -3.01
C LEU A 362 -6.26 -24.98 -1.73
N ARG A 363 -7.60 -24.89 -1.85
CA ARG A 363 -8.51 -24.83 -0.69
C ARG A 363 -8.55 -26.10 0.15
N ARG A 364 -8.17 -27.24 -0.41
CA ARG A 364 -8.11 -28.53 0.31
C ARG A 364 -6.81 -28.75 1.08
N ASP A 365 -5.80 -27.91 0.84
CA ASP A 365 -4.55 -28.02 1.63
C ASP A 365 -4.83 -27.66 3.10
N PRO A 366 -4.49 -28.55 4.06
CA PRO A 366 -4.82 -28.33 5.47
C PRO A 366 -4.15 -27.09 6.09
N ARG A 367 -3.10 -26.57 5.49
CA ARG A 367 -2.45 -25.32 5.92
C ARG A 367 -3.27 -24.09 5.58
N VAL A 368 -4.09 -24.15 4.52
CA VAL A 368 -4.81 -23.00 3.97
C VAL A 368 -5.98 -22.59 4.86
N GLN A 369 -6.01 -21.31 5.20
CA GLN A 369 -7.02 -20.69 6.05
C GLN A 369 -8.00 -19.82 5.24
N GLU A 370 -7.52 -19.24 4.14
CA GLU A 370 -8.32 -18.36 3.30
C GLU A 370 -7.76 -18.35 1.87
N VAL A 371 -8.64 -18.35 0.87
CA VAL A 371 -8.29 -18.10 -0.55
C VAL A 371 -9.22 -17.04 -1.07
N HIS A 372 -8.66 -15.91 -1.48
CA HIS A 372 -9.38 -14.81 -2.10
C HIS A 372 -8.86 -14.61 -3.53
N LEU A 373 -9.75 -14.72 -4.51
CA LEU A 373 -9.45 -14.49 -5.93
C LEU A 373 -10.12 -13.18 -6.35
N VAL A 374 -9.37 -12.34 -7.06
CA VAL A 374 -9.81 -11.01 -7.50
C VAL A 374 -10.01 -10.93 -9.01
N ARG A 375 -9.79 -12.05 -9.73
CA ARG A 375 -9.94 -12.09 -11.18
C ARG A 375 -10.84 -13.24 -11.61
N ASN A 376 -11.66 -12.97 -12.63
CA ASN A 376 -12.59 -13.91 -13.22
C ASN A 376 -12.18 -14.29 -14.65
N PRO A 377 -12.71 -15.39 -15.22
CA PRO A 377 -12.56 -15.70 -16.63
C PRO A 377 -12.94 -14.49 -17.50
N GLY A 378 -12.11 -14.25 -18.54
CA GLY A 378 -12.19 -13.07 -19.39
C GLY A 378 -11.21 -11.94 -19.01
N HIS A 379 -10.64 -11.96 -17.79
CA HIS A 379 -9.64 -10.97 -17.39
C HIS A 379 -8.41 -11.02 -18.30
N ARG A 380 -7.95 -9.85 -18.76
CA ARG A 380 -6.74 -9.73 -19.56
C ARG A 380 -5.51 -9.56 -18.69
N ILE A 381 -4.75 -10.64 -18.58
CA ILE A 381 -3.50 -10.65 -17.83
C ILE A 381 -2.42 -9.93 -18.63
N LYS A 382 -1.80 -8.95 -18.00
CA LYS A 382 -0.57 -8.30 -18.45
C LYS A 382 0.46 -8.48 -17.37
N ARG A 383 1.73 -8.54 -17.74
CA ARG A 383 2.81 -8.74 -16.77
C ARG A 383 3.68 -7.48 -16.62
N PRO A 384 4.34 -7.31 -15.49
CA PRO A 384 5.35 -6.27 -15.34
C PRO A 384 6.40 -6.32 -16.47
N PRO A 385 6.88 -5.18 -17.01
CA PRO A 385 6.55 -3.81 -16.57
C PRO A 385 5.34 -3.19 -17.29
N GLU A 386 4.57 -3.93 -18.08
CA GLU A 386 3.40 -3.40 -18.80
C GLU A 386 2.28 -3.04 -17.80
N ASP A 387 2.01 -3.94 -16.87
CA ASP A 387 1.00 -3.76 -15.82
C ASP A 387 1.40 -4.56 -14.58
N TYR A 388 1.30 -3.94 -13.40
CA TYR A 388 1.69 -4.54 -12.12
C TYR A 388 0.49 -5.03 -11.30
N ASP A 389 -0.73 -4.71 -11.73
CA ASP A 389 -1.97 -5.18 -11.09
C ASP A 389 -2.61 -6.33 -11.87
N ALA A 390 -2.64 -6.25 -13.19
CA ALA A 390 -3.35 -7.21 -14.05
C ALA A 390 -2.83 -8.66 -13.98
N TRP A 391 -1.63 -8.91 -13.47
CA TRP A 391 -1.09 -10.26 -13.27
C TRP A 391 -1.38 -10.85 -11.90
N LEU A 392 -1.85 -10.03 -10.95
CA LEU A 392 -2.28 -10.48 -9.64
C LEU A 392 -3.66 -11.13 -9.73
N LEU A 393 -3.76 -12.38 -9.33
CA LEU A 393 -4.98 -13.18 -9.38
C LEU A 393 -5.71 -13.22 -8.03
N GLY A 394 -5.03 -12.88 -6.95
CA GLY A 394 -5.55 -12.92 -5.59
C GLY A 394 -4.50 -13.28 -4.57
N HIS A 395 -4.93 -13.82 -3.43
CA HIS A 395 -4.03 -14.28 -2.38
C HIS A 395 -4.55 -15.52 -1.66
N VAL A 396 -3.64 -16.20 -0.98
CA VAL A 396 -3.94 -17.27 -0.04
C VAL A 396 -3.28 -16.98 1.30
N ILE A 397 -4.04 -17.15 2.39
CA ILE A 397 -3.50 -17.08 3.75
C ILE A 397 -3.37 -18.50 4.27
N PHE A 398 -2.20 -18.85 4.77
CA PHE A 398 -1.93 -20.19 5.28
C PHE A 398 -1.07 -20.18 6.55
N LEU A 399 -1.21 -21.26 7.35
CA LEU A 399 -0.38 -21.53 8.50
C LEU A 399 0.83 -22.36 8.03
N PRO A 400 2.05 -21.81 8.06
CA PRO A 400 3.23 -22.55 7.60
C PRO A 400 3.61 -23.66 8.54
N ASP A 401 4.14 -24.76 8.01
CA ASP A 401 4.83 -25.77 8.76
C ASP A 401 6.17 -25.17 9.26
N PRO A 402 6.40 -25.12 10.60
CA PRO A 402 7.56 -24.47 11.17
C PRO A 402 8.89 -25.17 10.82
N ASP A 403 8.83 -26.47 10.52
CA ASP A 403 10.01 -27.29 10.22
C ASP A 403 10.42 -27.22 8.73
N ARG A 404 9.72 -26.40 7.94
CA ARG A 404 9.93 -26.29 6.49
C ARG A 404 10.15 -24.87 6.04
N ASP A 405 11.00 -24.72 5.03
CA ASP A 405 11.23 -23.41 4.41
C ASP A 405 9.93 -22.79 3.85
N VAL A 406 9.62 -21.55 4.27
CA VAL A 406 8.39 -20.85 3.89
C VAL A 406 8.34 -20.56 2.39
N ALA A 407 9.47 -20.21 1.75
CA ALA A 407 9.49 -19.91 0.32
C ALA A 407 9.16 -21.17 -0.51
N THR A 408 9.58 -22.33 -0.05
CA THR A 408 9.23 -23.63 -0.64
C THR A 408 7.74 -23.91 -0.50
N GLN A 409 7.17 -23.69 0.69
CA GLN A 409 5.74 -23.86 0.92
C GLN A 409 4.89 -22.90 0.05
N CYS A 410 5.35 -21.65 -0.12
CA CYS A 410 4.73 -20.71 -1.03
C CYS A 410 4.68 -21.23 -2.48
N ARG A 411 5.77 -21.83 -2.97
CA ARG A 411 5.79 -22.42 -4.32
C ARG A 411 4.79 -23.57 -4.43
N GLU A 412 4.82 -24.51 -3.47
CA GLU A 412 3.90 -25.65 -3.47
C GLU A 412 2.42 -25.23 -3.48
N LEU A 413 2.06 -24.21 -2.69
CA LEU A 413 0.69 -23.72 -2.65
C LEU A 413 0.33 -22.96 -3.93
N HIS A 414 1.23 -22.16 -4.48
CA HIS A 414 1.02 -21.50 -5.77
C HIS A 414 0.78 -22.51 -6.90
N ASP A 415 1.53 -23.62 -6.93
CA ASP A 415 1.42 -24.66 -7.95
C ASP A 415 0.09 -25.44 -7.88
N LYS A 416 -0.66 -25.35 -6.76
CA LYS A 416 -2.00 -25.91 -6.61
C LYS A 416 -3.11 -25.04 -7.22
N LEU A 417 -2.79 -23.83 -7.64
CA LEU A 417 -3.73 -22.98 -8.36
C LEU A 417 -3.71 -23.38 -9.84
N ALA A 418 -4.79 -23.98 -10.32
CA ALA A 418 -4.90 -24.32 -11.73
C ALA A 418 -5.45 -23.13 -12.53
N ILE A 419 -4.68 -22.65 -13.50
CA ILE A 419 -5.06 -21.55 -14.39
C ILE A 419 -4.90 -21.94 -15.86
N THR A 420 -5.83 -21.53 -16.70
CA THR A 420 -5.74 -21.64 -18.15
C THR A 420 -5.75 -20.25 -18.76
N VAL A 421 -4.72 -19.94 -19.55
CA VAL A 421 -4.55 -18.64 -20.21
C VAL A 421 -4.31 -18.87 -21.69
N VAL A 422 -4.95 -18.07 -22.56
CA VAL A 422 -4.81 -18.08 -24.01
C VAL A 422 -4.42 -16.71 -24.56
#